data_dac5118022e76ce03f2f17b4906908f2
#
_entry.id   dac5118022e76ce03f2f17b4906908f2
#
_cell.length_a   1.000
_cell.length_b   1.000
_cell.length_c   1.000
_cell.angle_alpha   90.00
_cell.angle_beta   90.00
_cell.angle_gamma   90.00
#
_symmetry.space_group_name_H-M   'P 1'
#
loop_
_entity.id
_entity.type
_entity.pdbx_description
1 polymer ?
#
loop_
_entity_poly.entity_id
_entity_poly.type
_entity_poly.pdbx_seq_one_letter_code
_entity_poly.pdbx_strand_id
1 'polypeptide(L)'
;MLKVPEHVETYKSNLLDCVIFDLDNTMAYHVDRSYYEWDKIMTDWCDPRYVKLVEHYLKSGVHVIFLTGRPEDKARELTFWWIVGNVTGITTGNWELICADEHPSGGSAEAKRLMYNKHIKGKYNVLCTYDDSQACVDMWREEGILTAQSNNGMK
;
A
#
# COMPACT_ATOMS: atom_id res chain seq x y z
N MET A 1 21.98 5.12 26.97
CA MET A 1 21.36 5.54 25.71
C MET A 1 21.00 4.29 24.93
N LEU A 2 19.71 4.05 24.67
CA LEU A 2 19.27 2.92 23.86
C LEU A 2 19.71 3.17 22.40
N LYS A 3 20.41 2.20 21.80
CA LYS A 3 20.77 2.28 20.39
C LYS A 3 19.55 1.86 19.55
N VAL A 4 19.29 2.58 18.46
CA VAL A 4 18.32 2.15 17.46
C VAL A 4 18.80 0.80 16.90
N PRO A 5 17.93 -0.23 16.84
CA PRO A 5 18.30 -1.51 16.24
C PRO A 5 18.74 -1.34 14.78
N GLU A 6 19.78 -2.06 14.38
CA GLU A 6 20.35 -1.96 13.03
C GLU A 6 19.35 -2.28 11.88
N HIS A 7 18.32 -3.08 12.20
CA HIS A 7 17.28 -3.46 11.24
C HIS A 7 16.15 -2.45 11.10
N VAL A 8 16.15 -1.37 11.89
CA VAL A 8 15.14 -0.31 11.78
C VAL A 8 15.59 0.70 10.74
N GLU A 9 14.75 0.97 9.76
CA GLU A 9 15.04 2.00 8.77
C GLU A 9 15.24 3.36 9.46
N THR A 10 16.36 4.00 9.15
CA THR A 10 16.69 5.29 9.77
C THR A 10 16.01 6.42 8.98
N TYR A 11 15.25 7.25 9.69
CA TYR A 11 14.66 8.45 9.11
C TYR A 11 15.74 9.39 8.54
N LYS A 12 15.53 9.84 7.30
CA LYS A 12 16.44 10.74 6.58
C LYS A 12 15.73 12.05 6.25
N SER A 13 16.17 13.15 6.84
CA SER A 13 15.52 14.46 6.72
C SER A 13 15.51 15.03 5.29
N ASN A 14 16.32 14.51 4.39
CA ASN A 14 16.38 14.93 2.98
C ASN A 14 15.44 14.14 2.06
N LEU A 15 14.74 13.13 2.57
CA LEU A 15 13.78 12.35 1.81
C LEU A 15 12.35 12.81 2.14
N LEU A 16 11.46 12.67 1.17
CA LEU A 16 10.02 12.90 1.38
C LEU A 16 9.42 11.79 2.24
N ASP A 17 8.52 12.18 3.12
CA ASP A 17 7.75 11.24 3.91
C ASP A 17 6.65 10.61 3.07
N CYS A 18 6.48 9.29 3.18
CA CYS A 18 5.37 8.59 2.58
C CYS A 18 4.71 7.60 3.55
N VAL A 19 3.51 7.20 3.19
CA VAL A 19 2.79 6.06 3.79
C VAL A 19 2.38 5.10 2.67
N ILE A 20 2.32 3.82 3.00
CA ILE A 20 1.97 2.78 2.05
C ILE A 20 0.66 2.12 2.49
N PHE A 21 -0.31 2.05 1.59
CA PHE A 21 -1.58 1.36 1.80
C PHE A 21 -1.70 0.19 0.84
N ASP A 22 -1.92 -0.99 1.38
CA ASP A 22 -2.47 -2.11 0.64
C ASP A 22 -3.93 -1.85 0.28
N LEU A 23 -4.45 -2.54 -0.72
CA LEU A 23 -5.84 -2.39 -1.15
C LEU A 23 -6.72 -3.57 -0.74
N ASP A 24 -6.48 -4.75 -1.28
CA ASP A 24 -7.38 -5.89 -1.11
C ASP A 24 -7.42 -6.39 0.34
N ASN A 25 -8.62 -6.44 0.93
CA ASN A 25 -8.89 -6.74 2.35
C ASN A 25 -8.30 -5.74 3.36
N THR A 26 -7.73 -4.63 2.89
CA THR A 26 -7.30 -3.50 3.72
C THR A 26 -8.29 -2.36 3.58
N MET A 27 -8.36 -1.69 2.44
CA MET A 27 -9.35 -0.64 2.20
C MET A 27 -10.37 -0.99 1.09
N ALA A 28 -10.10 -1.99 0.26
CA ALA A 28 -10.98 -2.48 -0.80
C ALA A 28 -11.49 -3.88 -0.46
N TYR A 29 -12.80 -4.07 -0.41
CA TYR A 29 -13.42 -5.36 -0.13
C TYR A 29 -14.26 -5.82 -1.31
N HIS A 30 -14.03 -7.07 -1.72
CA HIS A 30 -14.75 -7.69 -2.83
C HIS A 30 -16.15 -8.10 -2.38
N VAL A 31 -17.17 -7.44 -2.90
CA VAL A 31 -18.57 -7.74 -2.55
C VAL A 31 -19.32 -8.46 -3.68
N ASP A 32 -19.00 -8.15 -4.93
CA ASP A 32 -19.70 -8.67 -6.11
C ASP A 32 -18.75 -9.32 -7.12
N ARG A 33 -17.56 -9.70 -6.70
CA ARG A 33 -16.57 -10.35 -7.58
C ARG A 33 -15.68 -11.33 -6.84
N SER A 34 -15.12 -12.29 -7.56
CA SER A 34 -13.96 -13.04 -7.11
C SER A 34 -12.68 -12.21 -7.27
N TYR A 35 -11.60 -12.61 -6.61
CA TYR A 35 -10.33 -11.88 -6.67
C TYR A 35 -9.84 -11.63 -8.10
N TYR A 36 -9.98 -12.58 -8.99
CA TYR A 36 -9.45 -12.51 -10.37
C TYR A 36 -10.37 -11.86 -11.40
N GLU A 37 -11.57 -11.43 -11.03
CA GLU A 37 -12.47 -10.69 -11.91
C GLU A 37 -12.12 -9.19 -11.92
N TRP A 38 -11.02 -8.86 -12.60
CA TRP A 38 -10.47 -7.51 -12.62
C TRP A 38 -11.40 -6.48 -13.27
N ASP A 39 -12.21 -6.90 -14.20
CA ASP A 39 -13.23 -6.08 -14.87
C ASP A 39 -14.32 -5.55 -13.94
N LYS A 40 -14.45 -6.14 -12.74
CA LYS A 40 -15.42 -5.73 -11.72
C LYS A 40 -14.83 -4.92 -10.55
N ILE A 41 -13.60 -4.45 -10.64
CA ILE A 41 -12.93 -3.69 -9.57
C ILE A 41 -13.78 -2.51 -9.07
N MET A 42 -14.53 -1.85 -9.96
CA MET A 42 -15.36 -0.71 -9.58
C MET A 42 -16.51 -1.06 -8.64
N THR A 43 -16.82 -2.36 -8.43
CA THR A 43 -17.81 -2.84 -7.46
C THR A 43 -17.25 -3.04 -6.06
N ASP A 44 -15.94 -2.97 -5.87
CA ASP A 44 -15.31 -3.13 -4.56
C ASP A 44 -15.80 -2.07 -3.58
N TRP A 45 -16.22 -2.50 -2.40
CA TRP A 45 -16.57 -1.58 -1.32
C TRP A 45 -15.30 -0.96 -0.74
N CYS A 46 -15.33 0.36 -0.55
CA CYS A 46 -14.23 1.11 0.03
C CYS A 46 -14.49 1.41 1.51
N ASP A 47 -13.56 1.07 2.39
CA ASP A 47 -13.69 1.34 3.81
C ASP A 47 -13.51 2.85 4.09
N PRO A 48 -14.55 3.54 4.57
CA PRO A 48 -14.50 4.97 4.81
C PRO A 48 -13.50 5.38 5.91
N ARG A 49 -13.12 4.45 6.78
CA ARG A 49 -12.11 4.71 7.83
C ARG A 49 -10.73 4.90 7.20
N TYR A 50 -10.41 4.06 6.22
CA TYR A 50 -9.16 4.20 5.45
C TYR A 50 -9.17 5.42 4.54
N VAL A 51 -10.30 5.76 3.93
CA VAL A 51 -10.44 7.00 3.16
C VAL A 51 -10.08 8.21 4.02
N LYS A 52 -10.64 8.32 5.23
CA LYS A 52 -10.33 9.41 6.17
C LYS A 52 -8.85 9.44 6.55
N LEU A 53 -8.26 8.29 6.78
CA LEU A 53 -6.83 8.18 7.13
C LEU A 53 -5.94 8.64 5.96
N VAL A 54 -6.22 8.19 4.75
CA VAL A 54 -5.51 8.63 3.54
C VAL A 54 -5.63 10.15 3.35
N GLU A 55 -6.83 10.69 3.46
CA GLU A 55 -7.08 12.13 3.32
C GLU A 55 -6.35 12.94 4.40
N HIS A 56 -6.23 12.41 5.62
CA HIS A 56 -5.45 13.04 6.68
C HIS A 56 -3.96 13.14 6.32
N TYR A 57 -3.38 12.06 5.81
CA TYR A 57 -1.99 12.07 5.34
C TYR A 57 -1.77 13.05 4.19
N LEU A 58 -2.66 13.05 3.21
CA LEU A 58 -2.59 14.01 2.08
C LEU A 58 -2.62 15.46 2.56
N LYS A 59 -3.51 15.79 3.51
CA LYS A 59 -3.59 17.14 4.11
C LYS A 59 -2.34 17.52 4.90
N SER A 60 -1.66 16.53 5.47
CA SER A 60 -0.41 16.74 6.21
C SER A 60 0.82 16.85 5.31
N GLY A 61 0.65 16.78 4.00
CA GLY A 61 1.75 16.85 3.03
C GLY A 61 2.57 15.55 2.92
N VAL A 62 2.04 14.43 3.43
CA VAL A 62 2.67 13.11 3.31
C VAL A 62 2.26 12.48 1.99
N HIS A 63 3.24 11.98 1.25
CA HIS A 63 2.99 11.27 -0.01
C HIS A 63 2.32 9.92 0.24
N VAL A 64 1.22 9.64 -0.47
CA VAL A 64 0.48 8.39 -0.30
C VAL A 64 0.78 7.43 -1.44
N ILE A 65 1.22 6.23 -1.09
CA ILE A 65 1.49 5.16 -2.04
C ILE A 65 0.48 4.04 -1.81
N PHE A 66 -0.33 3.75 -2.83
CA PHE A 66 -1.13 2.52 -2.88
C PHE A 66 -0.30 1.44 -3.55
N LEU A 67 0.04 0.39 -2.81
CA LEU A 67 0.89 -0.68 -3.28
C LEU A 67 0.12 -2.00 -3.18
N THR A 68 -0.13 -2.61 -4.32
CA THR A 68 -1.03 -3.75 -4.42
C THR A 68 -0.44 -4.90 -5.24
N GLY A 69 -0.79 -6.13 -4.88
CA GLY A 69 -0.48 -7.33 -5.66
C GLY A 69 -1.33 -7.49 -6.93
N ARG A 70 -2.26 -6.58 -7.19
CA ARG A 70 -3.04 -6.59 -8.45
C ARG A 70 -2.11 -6.45 -9.65
N PRO A 71 -2.32 -7.23 -10.73
CA PRO A 71 -1.42 -7.20 -11.88
C PRO A 71 -1.47 -5.87 -12.63
N GLU A 72 -0.31 -5.35 -12.97
CA GLU A 72 -0.14 -4.08 -13.69
C GLU A 72 -0.89 -4.06 -15.02
N ASP A 73 -0.78 -5.14 -15.79
CA ASP A 73 -1.34 -5.25 -17.14
C ASP A 73 -2.87 -5.42 -17.18
N LYS A 74 -3.49 -5.93 -16.10
CA LYS A 74 -4.91 -6.29 -16.07
C LYS A 74 -5.76 -5.42 -15.15
N ALA A 75 -5.20 -4.87 -14.11
CA ALA A 75 -5.96 -4.27 -13.03
C ALA A 75 -5.65 -2.78 -12.79
N ARG A 76 -4.53 -2.25 -13.30
CA ARG A 76 -4.09 -0.89 -13.00
C ARG A 76 -5.12 0.18 -13.31
N GLU A 77 -5.66 0.16 -14.52
CA GLU A 77 -6.56 1.24 -14.98
C GLU A 77 -7.80 1.36 -14.09
N LEU A 78 -8.51 0.26 -13.86
CA LEU A 78 -9.71 0.27 -13.02
C LEU A 78 -9.38 0.51 -11.54
N THR A 79 -8.24 0.04 -11.06
CA THR A 79 -7.77 0.34 -9.69
C THR A 79 -7.50 1.83 -9.53
N PHE A 80 -6.85 2.48 -10.50
CA PHE A 80 -6.63 3.92 -10.51
C PHE A 80 -7.95 4.70 -10.42
N TRP A 81 -8.92 4.36 -11.26
CA TRP A 81 -10.22 5.03 -11.25
C TRP A 81 -11.03 4.75 -9.98
N TRP A 82 -10.90 3.54 -9.41
CA TRP A 82 -11.51 3.21 -8.14
C TRP A 82 -10.94 4.09 -7.01
N ILE A 83 -9.63 4.28 -6.96
CA ILE A 83 -8.99 5.16 -5.96
C ILE A 83 -9.47 6.60 -6.14
N VAL A 84 -9.39 7.13 -7.34
CA VAL A 84 -9.81 8.53 -7.66
C VAL A 84 -11.28 8.76 -7.32
N GLY A 85 -12.13 7.76 -7.51
CA GLY A 85 -13.56 7.84 -7.20
C GLY A 85 -13.90 7.79 -5.70
N ASN A 86 -13.01 7.24 -4.87
CA ASN A 86 -13.25 7.04 -3.44
C ASN A 86 -12.49 8.00 -2.52
N VAL A 87 -11.38 8.56 -2.98
CA VAL A 87 -10.50 9.39 -2.15
C VAL A 87 -10.50 10.82 -2.65
N THR A 88 -10.83 11.77 -1.77
CA THR A 88 -10.73 13.21 -2.06
C THR A 88 -9.34 13.76 -1.69
N GLY A 89 -8.98 14.92 -2.27
CA GLY A 89 -7.69 15.55 -2.00
C GLY A 89 -6.51 14.96 -2.77
N ILE A 90 -6.75 14.00 -3.64
CA ILE A 90 -5.76 13.47 -4.57
C ILE A 90 -5.47 14.51 -5.64
N THR A 91 -4.19 14.83 -5.82
CA THR A 91 -3.70 15.73 -6.88
C THR A 91 -2.49 15.13 -7.55
N THR A 92 -2.16 15.57 -8.74
CA THR A 92 -0.93 15.16 -9.40
C THR A 92 0.28 15.45 -8.51
N GLY A 93 1.05 14.42 -8.19
CA GLY A 93 2.30 14.52 -7.43
C GLY A 93 2.21 14.28 -5.93
N ASN A 94 1.02 14.12 -5.33
CA ASN A 94 0.89 13.81 -3.90
C ASN A 94 0.59 12.33 -3.60
N TRP A 95 0.43 11.51 -4.62
CA TRP A 95 0.16 10.08 -4.51
C TRP A 95 0.66 9.29 -5.71
N GLU A 96 0.76 7.99 -5.56
CA GLU A 96 1.01 7.07 -6.67
C GLU A 96 0.38 5.70 -6.41
N LEU A 97 0.10 4.97 -7.50
CA LEU A 97 -0.34 3.59 -7.50
C LEU A 97 0.76 2.70 -8.07
N ILE A 98 1.16 1.69 -7.30
CA ILE A 98 2.12 0.66 -7.72
C ILE A 98 1.41 -0.68 -7.73
N CYS A 99 1.26 -1.26 -8.93
CA CYS A 99 0.73 -2.60 -9.14
C CYS A 99 1.87 -3.59 -9.40
N ALA A 100 1.61 -4.86 -9.17
CA ALA A 100 2.62 -5.89 -9.38
C ALA A 100 2.90 -6.12 -10.88
N ASP A 101 4.13 -5.88 -11.29
CA ASP A 101 4.65 -6.22 -12.61
C ASP A 101 5.30 -7.61 -12.65
N GLU A 102 5.56 -8.20 -11.49
CA GLU A 102 6.10 -9.54 -11.31
C GLU A 102 5.26 -10.35 -10.32
N HIS A 103 5.11 -11.62 -10.59
CA HIS A 103 4.39 -12.58 -9.72
C HIS A 103 5.33 -13.73 -9.32
N PRO A 104 6.24 -13.47 -8.38
CA PRO A 104 7.21 -14.47 -7.94
C PRO A 104 6.53 -15.64 -7.20
N SER A 105 7.20 -16.79 -7.18
CA SER A 105 6.71 -17.99 -6.48
C SER A 105 6.55 -17.80 -4.96
N GLY A 106 7.22 -16.80 -4.39
CA GLY A 106 7.09 -16.42 -2.98
C GLY A 106 5.77 -15.69 -2.63
N GLY A 107 4.87 -15.50 -3.59
CA GLY A 107 3.55 -14.90 -3.35
C GLY A 107 3.55 -13.39 -3.18
N SER A 108 2.50 -12.88 -2.54
CA SER A 108 2.26 -11.44 -2.42
C SER A 108 3.32 -10.69 -1.61
N ALA A 109 3.88 -11.29 -0.58
CA ALA A 109 4.92 -10.67 0.24
C ALA A 109 6.20 -10.45 -0.58
N GLU A 110 6.62 -11.43 -1.37
CA GLU A 110 7.79 -11.28 -2.23
C GLU A 110 7.54 -10.27 -3.36
N ALA A 111 6.36 -10.28 -3.97
CA ALA A 111 5.97 -9.28 -4.97
C ALA A 111 6.04 -7.86 -4.38
N LYS A 112 5.52 -7.65 -3.18
CA LYS A 112 5.59 -6.34 -2.50
C LYS A 112 7.01 -5.94 -2.13
N ARG A 113 7.86 -6.88 -1.73
CA ARG A 113 9.28 -6.63 -1.48
C ARG A 113 10.01 -6.14 -2.74
N LEU A 114 9.76 -6.79 -3.87
CA LEU A 114 10.33 -6.36 -5.16
C LEU A 114 9.87 -4.95 -5.54
N MET A 115 8.58 -4.65 -5.42
CA MET A 115 8.04 -3.31 -5.68
C MET A 115 8.62 -2.25 -4.74
N TYR A 116 8.74 -2.56 -3.45
CA TYR A 116 9.37 -1.68 -2.47
C TYR A 116 10.83 -1.37 -2.84
N ASN A 117 11.62 -2.39 -3.12
CA ASN A 117 13.02 -2.22 -3.50
C ASN A 117 13.19 -1.39 -4.78
N LYS A 118 12.31 -1.59 -5.76
CA LYS A 118 12.36 -0.93 -7.06
C LYS A 118 11.91 0.53 -7.01
N HIS A 119 10.86 0.83 -6.26
CA HIS A 119 10.15 2.11 -6.36
C HIS A 119 10.25 3.01 -5.13
N ILE A 120 10.51 2.46 -3.94
CA ILE A 120 10.34 3.19 -2.69
C ILE A 120 11.62 3.28 -1.88
N LYS A 121 12.32 2.17 -1.69
CA LYS A 121 13.53 2.08 -0.85
C LYS A 121 14.58 3.10 -1.27
N GLY A 122 15.03 3.91 -0.31
CA GLY A 122 16.03 4.96 -0.55
C GLY A 122 15.50 6.22 -1.23
N LYS A 123 14.21 6.28 -1.60
CA LYS A 123 13.58 7.46 -2.22
C LYS A 123 12.65 8.19 -1.27
N TYR A 124 12.08 7.50 -0.30
CA TYR A 124 11.13 8.02 0.68
C TYR A 124 11.50 7.57 2.10
N ASN A 125 11.06 8.35 3.09
CA ASN A 125 10.91 7.86 4.45
C ASN A 125 9.53 7.21 4.55
N VAL A 126 9.46 5.91 4.76
CA VAL A 126 8.18 5.22 5.00
C VAL A 126 7.79 5.37 6.46
N LEU A 127 6.77 6.18 6.74
CA LEU A 127 6.30 6.42 8.10
C LEU A 127 5.53 5.23 8.66
N CYS A 128 4.71 4.60 7.83
CA CYS A 128 3.94 3.41 8.19
C CYS A 128 3.45 2.69 6.95
N THR A 129 3.27 1.38 7.06
CA THR A 129 2.52 0.57 6.09
C THR A 129 1.23 0.06 6.73
N TYR A 130 0.19 -0.08 5.93
CA TYR A 130 -1.11 -0.66 6.31
C TYR A 130 -1.37 -1.86 5.41
N ASP A 131 -1.46 -3.04 5.99
CA ASP A 131 -1.59 -4.30 5.25
C ASP A 131 -2.38 -5.31 6.10
N ASP A 132 -3.20 -6.17 5.49
CA ASP A 132 -3.97 -7.19 6.20
C ASP A 132 -3.23 -8.53 6.30
N SER A 133 -2.42 -8.84 5.29
CA SER A 133 -1.74 -10.12 5.15
C SER A 133 -0.60 -10.28 6.15
N GLN A 134 -0.67 -11.32 6.98
CA GLN A 134 0.41 -11.61 7.93
C GLN A 134 1.77 -11.75 7.26
N ALA A 135 1.84 -12.42 6.11
CA ALA A 135 3.09 -12.58 5.37
C ALA A 135 3.67 -11.23 4.90
N CYS A 136 2.80 -10.32 4.45
CA CYS A 136 3.22 -8.97 4.06
C CYS A 136 3.65 -8.15 5.29
N VAL A 137 2.90 -8.22 6.38
CA VAL A 137 3.25 -7.55 7.64
C VAL A 137 4.62 -8.01 8.16
N ASP A 138 4.88 -9.31 8.14
CA ASP A 138 6.18 -9.86 8.54
C ASP A 138 7.30 -9.35 7.63
N MET A 139 7.06 -9.33 6.32
CA MET A 139 8.00 -8.79 5.34
C MET A 139 8.31 -7.32 5.58
N TRP A 140 7.30 -6.47 5.84
CA TRP A 140 7.50 -5.06 6.15
C TRP A 140 8.32 -4.86 7.43
N ARG A 141 8.07 -5.67 8.45
CA ARG A 141 8.82 -5.62 9.71
C ARG A 141 10.26 -6.09 9.53
N GLU A 142 10.52 -7.08 8.68
CA GLU A 142 11.88 -7.50 8.30
C GLU A 142 12.64 -6.36 7.60
N GLU A 143 11.96 -5.54 6.80
CA GLU A 143 12.55 -4.32 6.19
C GLU A 143 12.73 -3.17 7.19
N GLY A 144 12.34 -3.35 8.46
CA GLY A 144 12.45 -2.33 9.51
C GLY A 144 11.36 -1.25 9.46
N ILE A 145 10.26 -1.51 8.75
CA ILE A 145 9.18 -0.54 8.55
C ILE A 145 8.08 -0.74 9.59
N LEU A 146 7.66 0.38 10.21
CA LEU A 146 6.48 0.38 11.08
C LEU A 146 5.25 -0.04 10.30
N THR A 147 4.52 -1.04 10.81
CA THR A 147 3.39 -1.63 10.11
C THR A 147 2.19 -1.78 11.02
N ALA A 148 1.06 -1.25 10.59
CA ALA A 148 -0.24 -1.47 11.19
C ALA A 148 -0.98 -2.56 10.41
N GLN A 149 -1.29 -3.67 11.07
CA GLN A 149 -2.08 -4.74 10.47
C GLN A 149 -3.56 -4.41 10.56
N SER A 150 -4.21 -4.32 9.41
CA SER A 150 -5.66 -4.23 9.31
C SER A 150 -6.26 -5.63 9.26
N ASN A 151 -7.34 -5.85 10.02
CA ASN A 151 -8.13 -7.10 10.00
C ASN A 151 -7.26 -8.37 9.92
N ASN A 152 -7.26 -9.21 10.90
CA ASN A 152 -6.49 -10.46 10.98
C ASN A 152 -6.80 -11.45 9.84
N GLY A 153 -6.63 -11.04 8.57
CA GLY A 153 -6.88 -11.91 7.41
C GLY A 153 -8.26 -12.55 7.45
N MET A 154 -9.30 -11.77 7.76
CA MET A 154 -10.67 -12.24 7.61
C MET A 154 -10.89 -12.58 6.15
N LYS A 155 -10.78 -13.87 5.87
CA LYS A 155 -11.11 -14.46 4.57
C LYS A 155 -12.60 -14.61 4.42
#